data_991965099f996c11679eb752e1989198
#
_entry.id   991965099f996c11679eb752e1989198
#
_cell.length_a   1.000
_cell.length_b   1.000
_cell.length_c   1.000
_cell.angle_alpha   90.00
_cell.angle_beta   90.00
_cell.angle_gamma   90.00
#
_symmetry.space_group_name_H-M   'P 1'
#
loop_
_entity.id
_entity.type
_entity.pdbx_description
1 polymer ?
#
loop_
_entity_poly.entity_id
_entity_poly.type
_entity_poly.pdbx_seq_one_letter_code
_entity_poly.pdbx_strand_id
1 'polypeptide(L)'
;MERGRRGGGTVLAIGVFAGAALSIYGARRRLIARWLGLPPARHGVAVERGLVVPMSDGAILKADHYSPKGRGSFPTILLRTPYRRGSDLPSPLGIVVAFQHRLVAARGYHVVAQTVRGRFDSGGRFNPFFDEADDGRATLKWLRGQPWFDGALGMMGQSYLGYVQWAAASEDPDTVRALVPHITASHLDSLVYPDGAFGLDLALRWISTLDTLGGATKNSAWSIVRRLNPAALERRLAPAFGRLPLREADTSAVDQPVSYYHDWLAHPDLGDPYWRSIDHRSSVVRTSAPVHLVGGWYDIFLRAQLADYARLRDAGRAPYLTVGPWWHSDGRGGRAALRETLIWGEAYLKGNPSLLRRQPVRLYVMGADAWRDLESWPPPARATPYFLQEAGGLSPAPPATETPPDHYHYDPADPTPSVGGPLLFSPPAGPRDNRALEARADVLLYTTPPLTADLEMIGPVRLDLYVRSSLEHTDFFGRVCDVHPDGRSINICDGLLRLEPGTGNGAPRPDGSRRITVDLWATAHRFARGHRLRLQVSSGAHPRWSRNLGTGEPIATGTAMVAADQTVYHDRAHPSALILPVALSV
;
A
#
# COMPACT_ATOMS: atom_id res chain seq x y z
N MET A 1 19.21 -36.41 -14.53
CA MET A 1 18.00 -36.07 -15.33
C MET A 1 16.79 -36.12 -14.44
N GLU A 2 16.42 -35.01 -13.85
CA GLU A 2 15.08 -34.82 -13.27
C GLU A 2 14.75 -33.34 -13.35
N ARG A 3 13.80 -33.02 -14.24
CA ARG A 3 13.29 -31.66 -14.43
C ARG A 3 12.18 -31.40 -13.40
N GLY A 4 12.49 -30.62 -12.37
CA GLY A 4 11.52 -30.13 -11.40
C GLY A 4 10.52 -29.15 -12.02
N ARG A 5 9.28 -29.57 -12.13
CA ARG A 5 8.10 -28.71 -12.38
C ARG A 5 7.76 -27.97 -11.07
N ARG A 6 8.09 -26.69 -10.96
CA ARG A 6 7.46 -25.78 -9.98
C ARG A 6 7.41 -24.37 -10.59
N GLY A 7 6.25 -23.97 -11.09
CA GLY A 7 6.05 -22.63 -11.65
C GLY A 7 4.64 -22.40 -12.23
N GLY A 8 3.58 -22.90 -11.59
CA GLY A 8 2.23 -22.82 -12.12
C GLY A 8 1.13 -22.24 -11.21
N GLY A 9 1.47 -21.77 -10.00
CA GLY A 9 0.46 -21.50 -8.98
C GLY A 9 -0.30 -20.17 -9.06
N THR A 10 0.24 -19.14 -9.69
CA THR A 10 -0.31 -17.76 -9.54
C THR A 10 -1.14 -17.29 -10.74
N VAL A 11 -0.85 -17.74 -11.93
CA VAL A 11 -1.65 -17.45 -13.14
C VAL A 11 -2.98 -18.23 -13.11
N LEU A 12 -2.99 -19.38 -12.44
CA LEU A 12 -4.23 -20.16 -12.21
C LEU A 12 -5.25 -19.44 -11.33
N ALA A 13 -4.84 -18.56 -10.41
CA ALA A 13 -5.77 -17.93 -9.47
C ALA A 13 -6.76 -16.99 -10.17
N ILE A 14 -6.36 -16.16 -11.12
CA ILE A 14 -7.27 -15.25 -11.85
C ILE A 14 -8.08 -16.02 -12.90
N GLY A 15 -7.47 -16.94 -13.61
CA GLY A 15 -8.14 -17.77 -14.64
C GLY A 15 -9.11 -18.81 -14.03
N VAL A 16 -8.76 -19.42 -12.91
CA VAL A 16 -9.61 -20.36 -12.17
C VAL A 16 -10.79 -19.67 -11.51
N PHE A 17 -10.60 -18.41 -11.03
CA PHE A 17 -11.71 -17.60 -10.54
C PHE A 17 -12.74 -17.26 -11.62
N ALA A 18 -12.31 -16.94 -12.83
CA ALA A 18 -13.21 -16.63 -13.95
C ALA A 18 -13.97 -17.87 -14.47
N GLY A 19 -13.31 -18.99 -14.63
CA GLY A 19 -13.93 -20.26 -15.09
C GLY A 19 -14.86 -20.88 -14.07
N ALA A 20 -14.50 -20.84 -12.79
CA ALA A 20 -15.31 -21.33 -11.69
C ALA A 20 -16.55 -20.45 -11.44
N ALA A 21 -16.46 -19.13 -11.64
CA ALA A 21 -17.59 -18.22 -11.43
C ALA A 21 -18.74 -18.46 -12.42
N LEU A 22 -18.44 -18.84 -13.65
CA LEU A 22 -19.45 -19.03 -14.71
C LEU A 22 -20.31 -20.29 -14.53
N SER A 23 -19.74 -21.39 -14.10
CA SER A 23 -20.45 -22.68 -13.92
C SER A 23 -21.13 -22.84 -12.56
N ILE A 24 -20.85 -21.92 -11.61
CA ILE A 24 -21.19 -22.08 -10.19
C ILE A 24 -22.36 -21.18 -9.74
N TYR A 25 -22.79 -20.26 -10.56
CA TYR A 25 -23.68 -19.16 -10.15
C TYR A 25 -25.08 -19.58 -9.62
N GLY A 26 -25.60 -20.72 -9.99
CA GLY A 26 -26.93 -21.17 -9.57
C GLY A 26 -26.98 -21.94 -8.26
N ALA A 27 -26.20 -23.01 -8.12
CA ALA A 27 -26.30 -23.98 -7.01
C ALA A 27 -25.33 -23.72 -5.83
N ARG A 28 -24.33 -22.82 -6.00
CA ARG A 28 -23.16 -22.76 -5.11
C ARG A 28 -23.00 -21.44 -4.34
N ARG A 29 -23.97 -20.53 -4.33
CA ARG A 29 -23.95 -19.29 -3.54
C ARG A 29 -23.62 -19.53 -2.06
N ARG A 30 -24.13 -20.63 -1.49
CA ARG A 30 -23.86 -21.01 -0.09
C ARG A 30 -22.41 -21.48 0.12
N LEU A 31 -21.84 -22.20 -0.83
CA LEU A 31 -20.44 -22.67 -0.75
C LEU A 31 -19.45 -21.53 -0.90
N ILE A 32 -19.70 -20.60 -1.84
CA ILE A 32 -18.86 -19.39 -2.02
C ILE A 32 -18.94 -18.52 -0.75
N ALA A 33 -20.12 -18.27 -0.21
CA ALA A 33 -20.27 -17.51 1.02
C ALA A 33 -19.49 -18.14 2.18
N ARG A 34 -19.59 -19.47 2.32
CA ARG A 34 -18.85 -20.22 3.36
C ARG A 34 -17.34 -20.15 3.15
N TRP A 35 -16.86 -20.32 1.91
CA TRP A 35 -15.42 -20.21 1.57
C TRP A 35 -14.88 -18.80 1.81
N LEU A 36 -15.67 -17.75 1.50
CA LEU A 36 -15.31 -16.36 1.76
C LEU A 36 -15.52 -15.95 3.23
N GLY A 37 -16.13 -16.79 4.07
CA GLY A 37 -16.50 -16.44 5.44
C GLY A 37 -17.59 -15.37 5.51
N LEU A 38 -18.46 -15.28 4.49
CA LEU A 38 -19.51 -14.26 4.39
C LEU A 38 -20.87 -14.81 4.84
N PRO A 39 -21.79 -13.98 5.32
CA PRO A 39 -23.19 -14.36 5.56
C PRO A 39 -23.83 -14.94 4.30
N PRO A 40 -24.86 -15.79 4.42
CA PRO A 40 -25.58 -16.32 3.25
C PRO A 40 -26.19 -15.19 2.40
N ALA A 41 -26.13 -15.34 1.07
CA ALA A 41 -26.85 -14.48 0.14
C ALA A 41 -28.37 -14.74 0.24
N ARG A 42 -29.15 -13.69 0.50
CA ARG A 42 -30.61 -13.79 0.73
C ARG A 42 -31.43 -13.29 -0.45
N HIS A 43 -30.84 -12.43 -1.32
CA HIS A 43 -31.53 -11.76 -2.40
C HIS A 43 -31.00 -12.15 -3.78
N GLY A 44 -31.90 -12.21 -4.78
CA GLY A 44 -31.50 -12.07 -6.17
C GLY A 44 -30.97 -10.66 -6.40
N VAL A 45 -30.28 -10.41 -7.53
CA VAL A 45 -29.72 -9.10 -7.85
C VAL A 45 -30.22 -8.67 -9.23
N ALA A 46 -30.82 -7.47 -9.32
CA ALA A 46 -31.06 -6.74 -10.56
C ALA A 46 -29.86 -5.80 -10.82
N VAL A 47 -29.65 -5.42 -12.08
CA VAL A 47 -28.55 -4.53 -12.46
C VAL A 47 -29.08 -3.54 -13.49
N GLU A 48 -28.97 -2.26 -13.17
CA GLU A 48 -29.19 -1.15 -14.07
C GLU A 48 -27.82 -0.54 -14.42
N ARG A 49 -27.55 -0.33 -15.71
CA ARG A 49 -26.23 0.05 -16.19
C ARG A 49 -26.21 1.42 -16.82
N GLY A 50 -25.07 2.12 -16.71
CA GLY A 50 -24.83 3.36 -17.40
C GLY A 50 -25.68 4.53 -16.91
N LEU A 51 -26.10 4.50 -15.63
CA LEU A 51 -26.82 5.62 -15.01
C LEU A 51 -26.05 6.93 -15.22
N VAL A 52 -26.80 7.98 -15.49
CA VAL A 52 -26.28 9.33 -15.68
C VAL A 52 -26.20 10.04 -14.33
N VAL A 53 -25.00 10.44 -13.95
CA VAL A 53 -24.74 11.19 -12.72
C VAL A 53 -24.16 12.55 -13.12
N PRO A 54 -24.96 13.63 -13.05
CA PRO A 54 -24.51 14.96 -13.46
C PRO A 54 -23.61 15.58 -12.39
N MET A 55 -22.51 16.18 -12.83
CA MET A 55 -21.59 16.96 -11.99
C MET A 55 -21.95 18.45 -12.03
N SER A 56 -21.43 19.21 -11.07
CA SER A 56 -21.73 20.65 -10.91
C SER A 56 -21.25 21.51 -12.08
N ASP A 57 -20.21 21.08 -12.79
CA ASP A 57 -19.62 21.75 -13.96
C ASP A 57 -20.21 21.29 -15.30
N GLY A 58 -21.26 20.47 -15.28
CA GLY A 58 -21.92 19.93 -16.47
C GLY A 58 -21.29 18.64 -17.02
N ALA A 59 -20.20 18.13 -16.47
CA ALA A 59 -19.68 16.81 -16.82
C ALA A 59 -20.69 15.73 -16.38
N ILE A 60 -20.70 14.60 -17.10
CA ILE A 60 -21.58 13.47 -16.82
C ILE A 60 -20.71 12.26 -16.47
N LEU A 61 -20.86 11.76 -15.25
CA LEU A 61 -20.25 10.49 -14.88
C LEU A 61 -21.24 9.34 -15.07
N LYS A 62 -20.70 8.13 -15.21
CA LYS A 62 -21.49 6.92 -15.41
C LYS A 62 -21.39 5.98 -14.22
N ALA A 63 -22.53 5.40 -13.85
CA ALA A 63 -22.60 4.44 -12.76
C ALA A 63 -23.43 3.21 -13.12
N ASP A 64 -23.20 2.11 -12.42
CA ASP A 64 -24.04 0.92 -12.44
C ASP A 64 -24.67 0.72 -11.07
N HIS A 65 -25.95 0.39 -11.03
CA HIS A 65 -26.69 0.12 -9.84
C HIS A 65 -27.06 -1.36 -9.74
N TYR A 66 -26.62 -1.99 -8.67
CA TYR A 66 -26.95 -3.38 -8.32
C TYR A 66 -27.95 -3.35 -7.16
N SER A 67 -29.19 -3.78 -7.41
CA SER A 67 -30.26 -3.75 -6.41
C SER A 67 -30.65 -5.15 -5.94
N PRO A 68 -30.92 -5.35 -4.64
CA PRO A 68 -31.51 -6.59 -4.13
C PRO A 68 -32.91 -6.78 -4.70
N LYS A 69 -33.23 -7.99 -5.18
CA LYS A 69 -34.61 -8.34 -5.56
C LYS A 69 -35.41 -8.68 -4.33
N GLY A 70 -36.59 -8.09 -4.18
CA GLY A 70 -37.49 -8.31 -3.06
C GLY A 70 -38.16 -7.02 -2.60
N ARG A 71 -39.06 -7.14 -1.60
CA ARG A 71 -39.70 -6.00 -0.93
C ARG A 71 -38.83 -5.57 0.26
N GLY A 72 -38.76 -4.29 0.54
CA GLY A 72 -38.06 -3.70 1.68
C GLY A 72 -37.18 -2.53 1.29
N SER A 73 -36.74 -1.77 2.29
CA SER A 73 -35.74 -0.73 2.17
C SER A 73 -34.36 -1.35 2.40
N PHE A 74 -33.39 -0.98 1.58
CA PHE A 74 -32.03 -1.50 1.68
C PHE A 74 -31.02 -0.33 1.67
N PRO A 75 -30.05 -0.30 2.59
CA PRO A 75 -29.04 0.72 2.61
C PRO A 75 -28.10 0.62 1.40
N THR A 76 -27.41 1.71 1.11
CA THR A 76 -26.58 1.86 -0.08
C THR A 76 -25.10 1.74 0.26
N ILE A 77 -24.34 1.09 -0.62
CA ILE A 77 -22.87 1.09 -0.65
C ILE A 77 -22.42 1.76 -1.95
N LEU A 78 -21.63 2.83 -1.84
CA LEU A 78 -21.04 3.55 -2.97
C LEU A 78 -19.58 3.13 -3.17
N LEU A 79 -19.20 2.86 -4.42
CA LEU A 79 -17.83 2.73 -4.88
C LEU A 79 -17.59 3.70 -6.03
N ARG A 80 -16.48 4.47 -5.97
CA ARG A 80 -16.02 5.31 -7.08
C ARG A 80 -14.65 4.81 -7.54
N THR A 81 -14.47 4.61 -8.85
CA THR A 81 -13.32 3.84 -9.37
C THR A 81 -12.75 4.44 -10.66
N PRO A 82 -11.41 4.58 -10.78
CA PRO A 82 -10.75 4.89 -12.05
C PRO A 82 -10.60 3.65 -12.95
N TYR A 83 -11.01 2.49 -12.43
CA TYR A 83 -10.98 1.21 -13.12
C TYR A 83 -12.35 0.89 -13.70
N ARG A 84 -12.48 -0.23 -14.43
CA ARG A 84 -13.76 -0.63 -14.99
C ARG A 84 -14.76 -1.07 -13.90
N ARG A 85 -16.04 -0.74 -14.10
CA ARG A 85 -17.15 -1.14 -13.21
C ARG A 85 -17.48 -2.63 -13.30
N GLY A 86 -16.95 -3.34 -14.31
CA GLY A 86 -17.18 -4.75 -14.57
C GLY A 86 -18.31 -5.01 -15.59
N SER A 87 -19.38 -4.25 -15.58
CA SER A 87 -20.46 -4.37 -16.57
C SER A 87 -20.07 -3.84 -17.96
N ASP A 88 -19.09 -2.97 -18.01
CA ASP A 88 -18.52 -2.32 -19.20
C ASP A 88 -17.42 -3.18 -19.87
N LEU A 89 -17.13 -4.37 -19.32
CA LEU A 89 -16.21 -5.34 -19.87
C LEU A 89 -16.99 -6.57 -20.37
N PRO A 90 -17.10 -6.79 -21.69
CA PRO A 90 -17.60 -8.06 -22.23
C PRO A 90 -16.52 -9.15 -22.09
N SER A 91 -16.22 -9.57 -20.85
CA SER A 91 -15.14 -10.50 -20.59
C SER A 91 -15.29 -11.20 -19.25
N PRO A 92 -14.64 -12.36 -19.03
CA PRO A 92 -14.56 -12.99 -17.72
C PRO A 92 -14.03 -12.07 -16.61
N LEU A 93 -13.15 -11.12 -16.94
CA LEU A 93 -12.60 -10.14 -15.99
C LEU A 93 -13.69 -9.17 -15.49
N GLY A 94 -14.58 -8.71 -16.37
CA GLY A 94 -15.75 -7.90 -15.99
C GLY A 94 -16.68 -8.62 -15.04
N ILE A 95 -16.85 -9.94 -15.23
CA ILE A 95 -17.62 -10.77 -14.30
C ILE A 95 -16.97 -10.82 -12.92
N VAL A 96 -15.62 -10.89 -12.84
CA VAL A 96 -14.90 -10.91 -11.57
C VAL A 96 -15.05 -9.58 -10.81
N VAL A 97 -14.94 -8.45 -11.49
CA VAL A 97 -15.15 -7.12 -10.88
C VAL A 97 -16.60 -6.96 -10.43
N ALA A 98 -17.57 -7.25 -11.32
CA ALA A 98 -19.00 -7.20 -11.03
C ALA A 98 -19.43 -8.22 -9.95
N PHE A 99 -18.64 -9.28 -9.73
CA PHE A 99 -18.93 -10.32 -8.75
C PHE A 99 -18.95 -9.77 -7.32
N GLN A 100 -17.99 -8.93 -6.96
CA GLN A 100 -17.93 -8.29 -5.64
C GLN A 100 -19.19 -7.44 -5.39
N HIS A 101 -19.61 -6.62 -6.38
CA HIS A 101 -20.82 -5.80 -6.28
C HIS A 101 -22.06 -6.67 -6.08
N ARG A 102 -22.17 -7.78 -6.83
CA ARG A 102 -23.27 -8.74 -6.68
C ARG A 102 -23.25 -9.47 -5.35
N LEU A 103 -22.07 -9.78 -4.80
CA LEU A 103 -21.95 -10.41 -3.48
C LEU A 103 -22.52 -9.50 -2.38
N VAL A 104 -22.23 -8.20 -2.44
CA VAL A 104 -22.75 -7.22 -1.48
C VAL A 104 -24.27 -7.03 -1.70
N ALA A 105 -24.70 -6.81 -2.94
CA ALA A 105 -26.12 -6.61 -3.24
C ALA A 105 -27.00 -7.82 -2.85
N ALA A 106 -26.50 -9.04 -3.05
CA ALA A 106 -27.21 -10.27 -2.64
C ALA A 106 -27.40 -10.40 -1.11
N ARG A 107 -26.80 -9.50 -0.32
CA ARG A 107 -26.91 -9.45 1.15
C ARG A 107 -27.76 -8.27 1.65
N GLY A 108 -28.54 -7.69 0.72
CA GLY A 108 -29.50 -6.63 1.06
C GLY A 108 -28.85 -5.26 1.17
N TYR A 109 -28.08 -4.89 0.16
CA TYR A 109 -27.54 -3.55 -0.04
C TYR A 109 -27.76 -3.11 -1.50
N HIS A 110 -28.20 -1.89 -1.73
CA HIS A 110 -27.96 -1.26 -3.01
C HIS A 110 -26.46 -1.03 -3.18
N VAL A 111 -25.90 -1.33 -4.36
CA VAL A 111 -24.49 -1.06 -4.64
C VAL A 111 -24.44 -0.16 -5.87
N VAL A 112 -23.85 1.01 -5.72
CA VAL A 112 -23.60 1.93 -6.83
C VAL A 112 -22.10 1.93 -7.12
N ALA A 113 -21.73 1.50 -8.32
CA ALA A 113 -20.36 1.52 -8.82
C ALA A 113 -20.23 2.62 -9.87
N GLN A 114 -19.57 3.73 -9.53
CA GLN A 114 -19.38 4.89 -10.40
C GLN A 114 -17.95 4.90 -10.96
N THR A 115 -17.82 5.15 -12.26
CA THR A 115 -16.53 5.46 -12.88
C THR A 115 -16.21 6.94 -12.65
N VAL A 116 -14.97 7.23 -12.21
CA VAL A 116 -14.52 8.61 -12.00
C VAL A 116 -14.38 9.37 -13.31
N ARG A 117 -14.24 10.68 -13.22
CA ARG A 117 -14.12 11.65 -14.31
C ARG A 117 -13.06 11.23 -15.34
N GLY A 118 -13.37 11.38 -16.63
CA GLY A 118 -12.47 11.14 -17.76
C GLY A 118 -12.02 9.68 -17.95
N ARG A 119 -12.70 8.74 -17.27
CA ARG A 119 -12.41 7.31 -17.45
C ARG A 119 -13.56 6.59 -18.15
N PHE A 120 -13.22 5.76 -19.14
CA PHE A 120 -14.14 4.93 -19.93
C PHE A 120 -15.28 5.75 -20.56
N ASP A 121 -16.52 5.55 -20.09
CA ASP A 121 -17.74 6.22 -20.56
C ASP A 121 -18.15 7.44 -19.71
N SER A 122 -17.40 7.78 -18.66
CA SER A 122 -17.53 9.02 -17.89
C SER A 122 -16.88 10.18 -18.61
N GLY A 123 -17.59 11.32 -18.66
CA GLY A 123 -17.13 12.56 -19.29
C GLY A 123 -16.05 13.30 -18.51
N GLY A 124 -15.57 14.39 -19.09
CA GLY A 124 -14.49 15.21 -18.54
C GLY A 124 -13.09 14.66 -18.86
N ARG A 125 -12.07 15.24 -18.22
CA ARG A 125 -10.66 14.83 -18.34
C ARG A 125 -10.22 14.12 -17.08
N PHE A 126 -9.51 13.02 -17.21
CA PHE A 126 -8.91 12.33 -16.08
C PHE A 126 -7.64 13.06 -15.62
N ASN A 127 -7.75 13.70 -14.48
CA ASN A 127 -6.62 14.16 -13.67
C ASN A 127 -6.72 13.45 -12.32
N PRO A 128 -5.92 12.41 -12.06
CA PRO A 128 -6.14 11.55 -10.92
C PRO A 128 -6.09 12.34 -9.61
N PHE A 129 -7.10 12.10 -8.75
CA PHE A 129 -7.22 12.63 -7.39
C PHE A 129 -7.77 14.06 -7.26
N PHE A 130 -7.68 14.91 -8.29
CA PHE A 130 -8.02 16.34 -8.19
C PHE A 130 -9.51 16.64 -8.03
N ASP A 131 -10.37 16.01 -8.83
CA ASP A 131 -11.81 16.32 -8.86
C ASP A 131 -12.65 15.47 -7.89
N GLU A 132 -11.99 14.65 -7.04
CA GLU A 132 -12.69 13.60 -6.30
C GLU A 132 -13.61 14.12 -5.19
N ALA A 133 -13.31 15.26 -4.58
CA ALA A 133 -14.16 15.89 -3.57
C ALA A 133 -15.44 16.48 -4.20
N ASP A 134 -15.31 17.26 -5.27
CA ASP A 134 -16.44 17.90 -5.95
C ASP A 134 -17.34 16.87 -6.64
N ASP A 135 -16.76 15.90 -7.33
CA ASP A 135 -17.48 14.79 -7.94
C ASP A 135 -18.14 13.90 -6.88
N GLY A 136 -17.48 13.72 -5.74
CA GLY A 136 -18.03 13.04 -4.58
C GLY A 136 -19.28 13.73 -4.06
N ARG A 137 -19.20 15.03 -3.82
CA ARG A 137 -20.33 15.87 -3.36
C ARG A 137 -21.52 15.80 -4.33
N ALA A 138 -21.26 15.97 -5.64
CA ALA A 138 -22.29 15.88 -6.67
C ALA A 138 -22.96 14.49 -6.71
N THR A 139 -22.15 13.43 -6.54
CA THR A 139 -22.64 12.04 -6.50
C THR A 139 -23.51 11.80 -5.27
N LEU A 140 -23.13 12.28 -4.08
CA LEU A 140 -23.94 12.19 -2.87
C LEU A 140 -25.27 12.93 -3.01
N LYS A 141 -25.26 14.12 -3.61
CA LYS A 141 -26.49 14.88 -3.93
C LYS A 141 -27.40 14.12 -4.89
N TRP A 142 -26.83 13.50 -5.94
CA TRP A 142 -27.58 12.69 -6.90
C TRP A 142 -28.21 11.45 -6.23
N LEU A 143 -27.46 10.76 -5.36
CA LEU A 143 -27.93 9.59 -4.60
C LEU A 143 -29.17 9.93 -3.75
N ARG A 144 -29.17 11.08 -3.06
CA ARG A 144 -30.31 11.52 -2.25
C ARG A 144 -31.59 11.74 -3.06
N GLY A 145 -31.48 12.01 -4.35
CA GLY A 145 -32.62 12.15 -5.27
C GLY A 145 -33.16 10.83 -5.82
N GLN A 146 -32.54 9.68 -5.48
CA GLN A 146 -32.98 8.40 -6.03
C GLN A 146 -34.16 7.81 -5.24
N PRO A 147 -35.21 7.31 -5.90
CA PRO A 147 -36.42 6.83 -5.23
C PRO A 147 -36.18 5.57 -4.37
N TRP A 148 -35.07 4.87 -4.59
CA TRP A 148 -34.69 3.66 -3.84
C TRP A 148 -33.70 3.95 -2.68
N PHE A 149 -33.24 5.19 -2.53
CA PHE A 149 -32.27 5.56 -1.50
C PHE A 149 -32.97 5.75 -0.15
N ASP A 150 -32.56 4.99 0.86
CA ASP A 150 -33.18 4.99 2.19
C ASP A 150 -32.57 6.01 3.19
N GLY A 151 -31.59 6.81 2.74
CA GLY A 151 -30.89 7.79 3.57
C GLY A 151 -29.66 7.22 4.32
N ALA A 152 -29.35 5.94 4.16
CA ALA A 152 -28.19 5.31 4.78
C ALA A 152 -27.14 4.89 3.73
N LEU A 153 -25.98 5.54 3.75
CA LEU A 153 -24.87 5.31 2.82
C LEU A 153 -23.62 4.83 3.56
N GLY A 154 -23.03 3.74 3.05
CA GLY A 154 -21.66 3.36 3.34
C GLY A 154 -20.78 3.49 2.11
N MET A 155 -19.48 3.63 2.31
CA MET A 155 -18.50 3.55 1.23
C MET A 155 -17.49 2.46 1.52
N MET A 156 -17.04 1.78 0.46
CA MET A 156 -16.03 0.74 0.54
C MET A 156 -15.11 0.80 -0.66
N GLY A 157 -13.93 0.23 -0.53
CA GLY A 157 -13.02 0.05 -1.65
C GLY A 157 -11.55 0.15 -1.25
N GLN A 158 -10.72 -0.41 -2.13
CA GLN A 158 -9.28 -0.47 -1.95
C GLN A 158 -8.56 0.61 -2.76
N SER A 159 -7.39 1.04 -2.29
CA SER A 159 -6.49 1.93 -3.03
C SER A 159 -7.20 3.24 -3.41
N TYR A 160 -7.26 3.59 -4.67
CA TYR A 160 -8.00 4.76 -5.17
C TYR A 160 -9.46 4.81 -4.67
N LEU A 161 -10.15 3.66 -4.63
CA LEU A 161 -11.52 3.57 -4.12
C LEU A 161 -11.60 3.82 -2.60
N GLY A 162 -10.50 3.71 -1.90
CA GLY A 162 -10.36 4.11 -0.50
C GLY A 162 -10.13 5.61 -0.36
N TYR A 163 -9.24 6.18 -1.19
CA TYR A 163 -8.95 7.61 -1.22
C TYR A 163 -10.22 8.45 -1.47
N VAL A 164 -11.05 8.06 -2.44
CA VAL A 164 -12.30 8.78 -2.75
C VAL A 164 -13.32 8.76 -1.60
N GLN A 165 -13.19 7.85 -0.63
CA GLN A 165 -14.01 7.86 0.58
C GLN A 165 -13.65 9.07 1.44
N TRP A 166 -12.36 9.35 1.61
CA TRP A 166 -11.88 10.52 2.34
C TRP A 166 -12.25 11.83 1.64
N ALA A 167 -12.14 11.85 0.30
CA ALA A 167 -12.53 13.00 -0.51
C ALA A 167 -14.02 13.36 -0.37
N ALA A 168 -14.91 12.36 -0.26
CA ALA A 168 -16.35 12.56 -0.24
C ALA A 168 -16.96 12.64 1.16
N ALA A 169 -16.40 11.93 2.16
CA ALA A 169 -17.08 11.69 3.44
C ALA A 169 -17.30 12.95 4.28
N SER A 170 -16.41 13.95 4.20
CA SER A 170 -16.57 15.21 4.95
C SER A 170 -17.54 16.18 4.29
N GLU A 171 -17.93 15.92 3.05
CA GLU A 171 -18.79 16.79 2.27
C GLU A 171 -20.27 16.64 2.63
N ASP A 172 -20.65 15.48 3.19
CA ASP A 172 -22.02 15.20 3.60
C ASP A 172 -22.04 14.19 4.77
N PRO A 173 -21.70 14.65 5.99
CA PRO A 173 -21.57 13.79 7.16
C PRO A 173 -22.87 13.16 7.63
N ASP A 174 -24.02 13.73 7.24
CA ASP A 174 -25.33 13.18 7.63
C ASP A 174 -25.75 11.99 6.78
N THR A 175 -25.29 11.94 5.54
CA THR A 175 -25.61 10.86 4.60
C THR A 175 -24.61 9.70 4.72
N VAL A 176 -23.32 9.98 4.89
CA VAL A 176 -22.29 8.94 5.00
C VAL A 176 -22.19 8.41 6.43
N ARG A 177 -22.66 7.18 6.63
CA ARG A 177 -22.78 6.53 7.95
C ARG A 177 -21.79 5.39 8.20
N ALA A 178 -20.98 4.99 7.21
CA ALA A 178 -20.00 3.92 7.36
C ALA A 178 -18.89 4.03 6.31
N LEU A 179 -17.63 3.94 6.73
CA LEU A 179 -16.47 3.94 5.84
C LEU A 179 -15.62 2.71 6.09
N VAL A 180 -15.21 2.04 4.99
CA VAL A 180 -14.27 0.93 5.03
C VAL A 180 -13.16 1.17 3.99
N PRO A 181 -12.23 2.10 4.27
CA PRO A 181 -11.07 2.35 3.42
C PRO A 181 -10.06 1.20 3.59
N HIS A 182 -9.80 0.51 2.47
CA HIS A 182 -8.89 -0.63 2.42
C HIS A 182 -7.63 -0.26 1.67
N ILE A 183 -6.43 -0.55 2.26
CA ILE A 183 -5.11 -0.31 1.67
C ILE A 183 -5.04 1.01 0.91
N THR A 184 -5.19 2.11 1.62
CA THR A 184 -5.33 3.46 1.06
C THR A 184 -4.80 4.51 2.01
N ALA A 185 -4.77 5.76 1.56
CA ALA A 185 -4.42 6.94 2.33
C ALA A 185 -5.34 8.12 2.02
N SER A 186 -5.36 9.11 2.90
CA SER A 186 -6.04 10.39 2.71
C SER A 186 -5.22 11.40 1.91
N HIS A 187 -3.94 11.12 1.62
CA HIS A 187 -3.00 11.99 0.93
C HIS A 187 -2.00 11.16 0.13
N LEU A 188 -1.34 11.76 -0.84
CA LEU A 188 -0.50 11.05 -1.82
C LEU A 188 0.95 11.53 -1.86
N ASP A 189 1.25 12.67 -1.26
CA ASP A 189 2.59 13.24 -1.20
C ASP A 189 3.63 12.22 -0.75
N SER A 190 3.45 11.65 0.43
CA SER A 190 4.33 10.64 1.01
C SER A 190 4.25 9.26 0.36
N LEU A 191 3.31 9.03 -0.57
CA LEU A 191 3.24 7.83 -1.38
C LEU A 191 4.09 7.95 -2.65
N VAL A 192 4.03 9.14 -3.29
CA VAL A 192 4.78 9.44 -4.51
C VAL A 192 6.24 9.72 -4.18
N TYR A 193 6.49 10.42 -3.04
CA TYR A 193 7.84 10.71 -2.53
C TYR A 193 8.03 10.19 -1.10
N PRO A 194 7.99 8.87 -0.87
CA PRO A 194 8.26 8.34 0.46
C PRO A 194 9.70 8.67 0.87
N ASP A 195 9.82 9.40 2.00
CA ASP A 195 11.10 9.80 2.59
C ASP A 195 12.03 10.61 1.66
N GLY A 196 11.41 11.43 0.78
CA GLY A 196 12.09 12.31 -0.16
C GLY A 196 12.50 11.66 -1.49
N ALA A 197 12.36 10.34 -1.62
CA ALA A 197 12.73 9.62 -2.84
C ALA A 197 11.49 9.27 -3.68
N PHE A 198 11.58 9.48 -5.00
CA PHE A 198 10.45 9.20 -5.90
C PHE A 198 10.14 7.70 -5.98
N GLY A 199 8.89 7.33 -5.77
CA GLY A 199 8.37 5.95 -5.82
C GLY A 199 8.23 5.44 -7.25
N LEU A 200 9.34 5.14 -7.91
CA LEU A 200 9.40 4.83 -9.35
C LEU A 200 8.61 3.57 -9.72
N ASP A 201 8.78 2.49 -8.96
CA ASP A 201 8.05 1.23 -9.19
C ASP A 201 6.53 1.44 -9.14
N LEU A 202 6.07 2.15 -8.09
CA LEU A 202 4.66 2.47 -7.92
C LEU A 202 4.12 3.28 -9.10
N ALA A 203 4.79 4.37 -9.47
CA ALA A 203 4.36 5.28 -10.52
C ALA A 203 4.21 4.54 -11.85
N LEU A 204 5.26 3.86 -12.31
CA LEU A 204 5.27 3.19 -13.62
C LEU A 204 4.34 1.98 -13.67
N ARG A 205 4.22 1.20 -12.59
CA ARG A 205 3.27 0.08 -12.54
C ARG A 205 1.83 0.54 -12.57
N TRP A 206 1.51 1.61 -11.83
CA TRP A 206 0.16 2.15 -11.80
C TRP A 206 -0.24 2.73 -13.16
N ILE A 207 0.62 3.54 -13.78
CA ILE A 207 0.43 4.08 -15.14
C ILE A 207 0.20 2.95 -16.14
N SER A 208 1.05 1.93 -16.13
CA SER A 208 0.92 0.77 -17.02
C SER A 208 -0.36 -0.01 -16.80
N THR A 209 -0.86 -0.06 -15.57
CA THR A 209 -2.15 -0.69 -15.25
C THR A 209 -3.31 0.13 -15.81
N LEU A 210 -3.30 1.45 -15.60
CA LEU A 210 -4.33 2.35 -16.12
C LEU A 210 -4.38 2.35 -17.66
N ASP A 211 -3.22 2.35 -18.32
CA ASP A 211 -3.10 2.23 -19.78
C ASP A 211 -3.68 0.90 -20.27
N THR A 212 -3.26 -0.21 -19.68
CA THR A 212 -3.74 -1.55 -20.05
C THR A 212 -5.25 -1.67 -19.91
N LEU A 213 -5.84 -1.13 -18.84
CA LEU A 213 -7.28 -1.17 -18.60
C LEU A 213 -8.04 -0.16 -19.49
N GLY A 214 -7.46 1.00 -19.78
CA GLY A 214 -8.02 2.04 -20.65
C GLY A 214 -8.05 1.64 -22.12
N GLY A 215 -7.01 0.99 -22.62
CA GLY A 215 -6.90 0.51 -24.00
C GLY A 215 -7.81 -0.67 -24.37
N ALA A 216 -8.56 -1.19 -23.41
CA ALA A 216 -9.40 -2.39 -23.59
C ALA A 216 -10.57 -2.25 -24.56
N THR A 217 -10.93 -1.03 -24.98
CA THR A 217 -11.92 -0.82 -26.06
C THR A 217 -11.40 -1.26 -27.42
N LYS A 218 -10.08 -1.30 -27.60
CA LYS A 218 -9.40 -1.74 -28.84
C LYS A 218 -8.82 -3.16 -28.72
N ASN A 219 -8.78 -3.74 -27.52
CA ASN A 219 -8.10 -4.99 -27.23
C ASN A 219 -9.06 -6.07 -26.74
N SER A 220 -8.86 -7.32 -27.17
CA SER A 220 -9.61 -8.45 -26.63
C SER A 220 -9.31 -8.67 -25.13
N ALA A 221 -10.23 -9.29 -24.40
CA ALA A 221 -10.02 -9.64 -22.97
C ALA A 221 -8.72 -10.44 -22.77
N TRP A 222 -8.34 -11.27 -23.74
CA TRP A 222 -7.09 -12.03 -23.72
C TRP A 222 -5.85 -11.13 -23.77
N SER A 223 -5.89 -10.02 -24.51
CA SER A 223 -4.75 -9.08 -24.55
C SER A 223 -4.57 -8.37 -23.20
N ILE A 224 -5.67 -8.04 -22.50
CA ILE A 224 -5.62 -7.48 -21.13
C ILE A 224 -5.00 -8.48 -20.17
N VAL A 225 -5.51 -9.71 -20.13
CA VAL A 225 -4.97 -10.78 -19.27
C VAL A 225 -3.49 -11.03 -19.54
N ARG A 226 -3.08 -11.04 -20.81
CA ARG A 226 -1.67 -11.20 -21.20
C ARG A 226 -0.80 -10.02 -20.76
N ARG A 227 -1.30 -8.78 -20.87
CA ARG A 227 -0.57 -7.57 -20.45
C ARG A 227 -0.47 -7.43 -18.93
N LEU A 228 -1.47 -7.89 -18.20
CA LEU A 228 -1.48 -7.95 -16.73
C LEU A 228 -0.76 -9.18 -16.18
N ASN A 229 -0.26 -10.09 -17.03
CA ASN A 229 0.59 -11.19 -16.59
C ASN A 229 1.85 -10.62 -15.93
N PRO A 230 2.17 -11.00 -14.67
CA PRO A 230 3.29 -10.42 -13.93
C PRO A 230 4.62 -10.46 -14.69
N ALA A 231 4.97 -11.59 -15.30
CA ALA A 231 6.23 -11.71 -16.04
C ALA A 231 6.25 -10.84 -17.32
N ALA A 232 5.10 -10.63 -17.98
CA ALA A 232 5.01 -9.74 -19.13
C ALA A 232 5.11 -8.27 -18.71
N LEU A 233 4.51 -7.92 -17.58
CA LEU A 233 4.61 -6.59 -17.00
C LEU A 233 6.06 -6.27 -16.59
N GLU A 234 6.75 -7.19 -15.91
CA GLU A 234 8.16 -7.02 -15.55
C GLU A 234 9.05 -6.79 -16.78
N ARG A 235 8.91 -7.61 -17.82
CA ARG A 235 9.69 -7.44 -19.07
C ARG A 235 9.42 -6.09 -19.75
N ARG A 236 8.19 -5.59 -19.69
CA ARG A 236 7.82 -4.29 -20.27
C ARG A 236 8.39 -3.13 -19.47
N LEU A 237 8.38 -3.22 -18.13
CA LEU A 237 8.82 -2.16 -17.25
C LEU A 237 10.34 -2.12 -17.03
N ALA A 238 11.04 -3.23 -17.21
CA ALA A 238 12.48 -3.29 -16.97
C ALA A 238 13.28 -2.18 -17.70
N PRO A 239 13.04 -1.90 -19.00
CA PRO A 239 13.71 -0.79 -19.68
C PRO A 239 13.33 0.59 -19.10
N ALA A 240 12.06 0.77 -18.69
CA ALA A 240 11.56 2.02 -18.15
C ALA A 240 12.15 2.32 -16.76
N PHE A 241 12.37 1.31 -15.92
CA PHE A 241 13.04 1.48 -14.63
C PHE A 241 14.49 1.94 -14.78
N GLY A 242 15.18 1.50 -15.82
CA GLY A 242 16.56 1.94 -16.11
C GLY A 242 16.66 3.29 -16.80
N ARG A 243 15.56 3.84 -17.33
CA ARG A 243 15.56 5.03 -18.19
C ARG A 243 15.96 6.29 -17.45
N LEU A 244 16.87 7.06 -18.06
CA LEU A 244 17.22 8.43 -17.70
C LEU A 244 17.18 9.30 -18.96
N PRO A 245 16.77 10.57 -18.86
CA PRO A 245 16.18 11.21 -17.69
C PRO A 245 14.81 10.60 -17.32
N LEU A 246 14.44 10.66 -16.02
CA LEU A 246 13.22 10.00 -15.53
C LEU A 246 11.93 10.45 -16.22
N ARG A 247 11.90 11.70 -16.73
CA ARG A 247 10.74 12.21 -17.49
C ARG A 247 10.40 11.41 -18.75
N GLU A 248 11.30 10.53 -19.21
CA GLU A 248 11.08 9.68 -20.39
C GLU A 248 10.67 8.24 -20.02
N ALA A 249 10.62 7.92 -18.71
CA ALA A 249 10.35 6.56 -18.26
C ALA A 249 8.89 6.14 -18.50
N ASP A 250 7.94 7.07 -18.44
CA ASP A 250 6.54 6.81 -18.76
C ASP A 250 6.34 6.41 -20.24
N THR A 251 6.95 7.15 -21.16
CA THR A 251 6.93 6.81 -22.59
C THR A 251 7.57 5.44 -22.86
N SER A 252 8.63 5.10 -22.14
CA SER A 252 9.24 3.76 -22.19
C SER A 252 8.31 2.67 -21.65
N ALA A 253 7.42 3.01 -20.71
CA ALA A 253 6.50 2.06 -20.07
C ALA A 253 5.17 1.87 -20.83
N VAL A 254 4.61 2.94 -21.45
CA VAL A 254 3.26 2.94 -22.02
C VAL A 254 3.16 3.53 -23.43
N ASP A 255 4.29 3.75 -24.11
CA ASP A 255 4.40 4.23 -25.49
C ASP A 255 3.82 5.64 -25.73
N GLN A 256 3.58 6.41 -24.65
CA GLN A 256 3.07 7.78 -24.71
C GLN A 256 3.40 8.55 -23.44
N PRO A 257 3.52 9.90 -23.51
CA PRO A 257 3.69 10.72 -22.31
C PRO A 257 2.42 10.75 -21.46
N VAL A 258 2.60 10.78 -20.13
CA VAL A 258 1.52 10.78 -19.15
C VAL A 258 1.59 12.06 -18.32
N SER A 259 0.61 12.97 -18.48
CA SER A 259 0.65 14.31 -17.90
C SER A 259 0.87 14.30 -16.38
N TYR A 260 0.09 13.53 -15.63
CA TYR A 260 0.22 13.48 -14.17
C TYR A 260 1.52 12.83 -13.66
N TYR A 261 2.20 12.01 -14.47
CA TYR A 261 3.54 11.53 -14.14
C TYR A 261 4.56 12.67 -14.21
N HIS A 262 4.45 13.49 -15.26
CA HIS A 262 5.29 14.69 -15.40
C HIS A 262 5.00 15.72 -14.31
N ASP A 263 3.72 15.89 -13.94
CA ASP A 263 3.32 16.75 -12.82
C ASP A 263 3.96 16.27 -11.51
N TRP A 264 3.95 14.97 -11.21
CA TRP A 264 4.60 14.43 -10.02
C TRP A 264 6.11 14.70 -10.01
N LEU A 265 6.80 14.55 -11.14
CA LEU A 265 8.22 14.85 -11.25
C LEU A 265 8.54 16.35 -11.15
N ALA A 266 7.59 17.21 -11.51
CA ALA A 266 7.73 18.66 -11.44
C ALA A 266 7.54 19.21 -10.00
N HIS A 267 6.93 18.45 -9.10
CA HIS A 267 6.60 18.86 -7.74
C HIS A 267 7.24 17.94 -6.68
N PRO A 268 8.60 17.86 -6.60
CA PRO A 268 9.27 17.01 -5.61
C PRO A 268 9.16 17.53 -4.18
N ASP A 269 8.91 18.83 -3.99
CA ASP A 269 8.67 19.43 -2.68
C ASP A 269 7.27 19.10 -2.16
N LEU A 270 7.20 18.36 -1.05
CA LEU A 270 5.93 17.99 -0.41
C LEU A 270 5.17 19.18 0.19
N GLY A 271 5.82 20.33 0.36
CA GLY A 271 5.20 21.61 0.73
C GLY A 271 4.49 22.33 -0.41
N ASP A 272 4.66 21.87 -1.66
CA ASP A 272 4.10 22.50 -2.85
C ASP A 272 2.55 22.55 -2.79
N PRO A 273 1.93 23.67 -3.24
CA PRO A 273 0.48 23.78 -3.38
C PRO A 273 -0.17 22.66 -4.20
N TYR A 274 0.54 22.05 -5.13
CA TYR A 274 0.08 20.90 -5.91
C TYR A 274 -0.47 19.79 -5.02
N TRP A 275 0.31 19.38 -3.99
CA TRP A 275 -0.10 18.29 -3.08
C TRP A 275 -1.25 18.68 -2.18
N ARG A 276 -1.38 19.97 -1.82
CA ARG A 276 -2.47 20.45 -0.96
C ARG A 276 -3.84 20.30 -1.60
N SER A 277 -3.95 20.37 -2.92
CA SER A 277 -5.23 20.23 -3.64
C SER A 277 -5.77 18.80 -3.65
N ILE A 278 -4.93 17.81 -3.35
CA ILE A 278 -5.26 16.39 -3.29
C ILE A 278 -5.02 15.79 -1.89
N ASP A 279 -5.00 16.66 -0.86
CA ASP A 279 -4.82 16.29 0.54
C ASP A 279 -6.16 16.29 1.28
N HIS A 280 -6.59 15.13 1.73
CA HIS A 280 -7.82 14.94 2.50
C HIS A 280 -7.55 14.59 3.97
N ARG A 281 -6.36 14.88 4.53
CA ARG A 281 -6.06 14.69 5.96
C ARG A 281 -7.05 15.43 6.87
N SER A 282 -7.50 16.61 6.45
CA SER A 282 -8.53 17.36 7.15
C SER A 282 -9.91 16.68 7.12
N SER A 283 -10.22 15.96 6.04
CA SER A 283 -11.47 15.18 5.92
C SER A 283 -11.49 13.99 6.88
N VAL A 284 -10.34 13.36 7.12
CA VAL A 284 -10.19 12.29 8.13
C VAL A 284 -10.60 12.81 9.51
N VAL A 285 -10.14 14.01 9.89
CA VAL A 285 -10.46 14.62 11.19
C VAL A 285 -11.94 15.03 11.28
N ARG A 286 -12.50 15.57 10.19
CA ARG A 286 -13.90 16.08 10.16
C ARG A 286 -14.94 14.97 10.05
N THR A 287 -14.63 13.79 9.52
CA THR A 287 -15.65 12.75 9.33
C THR A 287 -16.27 12.32 10.66
N SER A 288 -17.60 12.27 10.70
CA SER A 288 -18.37 11.70 11.81
C SER A 288 -18.70 10.23 11.62
N ALA A 289 -18.57 9.72 10.40
CA ALA A 289 -18.85 8.33 10.08
C ALA A 289 -17.91 7.38 10.83
N PRO A 290 -18.39 6.28 11.41
CA PRO A 290 -17.55 5.20 11.89
C PRO A 290 -16.64 4.65 10.79
N VAL A 291 -15.36 4.48 11.10
CA VAL A 291 -14.32 4.07 10.15
C VAL A 291 -13.71 2.74 10.54
N HIS A 292 -13.59 1.83 9.58
CA HIS A 292 -12.81 0.60 9.70
C HIS A 292 -11.70 0.57 8.65
N LEU A 293 -10.47 0.80 9.07
CA LEU A 293 -9.28 0.75 8.23
C LEU A 293 -8.81 -0.71 8.08
N VAL A 294 -8.61 -1.16 6.84
CA VAL A 294 -8.09 -2.50 6.55
C VAL A 294 -6.78 -2.37 5.78
N GLY A 295 -5.66 -2.81 6.36
CA GLY A 295 -4.31 -2.65 5.85
C GLY A 295 -3.54 -3.96 5.71
N GLY A 296 -2.33 -3.87 5.18
CA GLY A 296 -1.40 -4.98 5.05
C GLY A 296 0.03 -4.61 5.45
N TRP A 297 0.76 -5.51 6.13
CA TRP A 297 2.13 -5.24 6.57
C TRP A 297 3.09 -4.96 5.42
N TYR A 298 2.81 -5.48 4.24
CA TYR A 298 3.59 -5.25 3.01
C TYR A 298 2.84 -4.38 2.01
N ASP A 299 1.93 -3.53 2.49
CA ASP A 299 1.18 -2.62 1.61
C ASP A 299 1.87 -1.26 1.47
N ILE A 300 1.87 -0.71 0.26
CA ILE A 300 2.46 0.59 -0.06
C ILE A 300 1.84 1.76 0.70
N PHE A 301 0.59 1.63 1.15
CA PHE A 301 -0.13 2.66 1.91
C PHE A 301 -0.05 2.49 3.42
N LEU A 302 0.58 1.43 3.93
CA LEU A 302 0.54 1.09 5.36
C LEU A 302 0.86 2.29 6.27
N ARG A 303 1.96 3.00 5.99
CA ARG A 303 2.41 4.14 6.78
C ARG A 303 1.36 5.25 6.84
N ALA A 304 0.85 5.67 5.68
CA ALA A 304 -0.17 6.72 5.59
C ALA A 304 -1.50 6.29 6.22
N GLN A 305 -1.89 5.02 6.05
CA GLN A 305 -3.11 4.47 6.64
C GLN A 305 -3.03 4.39 8.17
N LEU A 306 -1.88 4.01 8.74
CA LEU A 306 -1.66 4.04 10.19
C LEU A 306 -1.65 5.48 10.73
N ALA A 307 -1.14 6.44 9.95
CA ALA A 307 -1.24 7.86 10.31
C ALA A 307 -2.70 8.36 10.27
N ASP A 308 -3.51 7.91 9.32
CA ASP A 308 -4.96 8.23 9.30
C ASP A 308 -5.69 7.62 10.50
N TYR A 309 -5.31 6.40 10.92
CA TYR A 309 -5.81 5.81 12.16
C TYR A 309 -5.48 6.68 13.37
N ALA A 310 -4.24 7.15 13.50
CA ALA A 310 -3.81 8.03 14.59
C ALA A 310 -4.60 9.34 14.58
N ARG A 311 -4.75 9.99 13.39
CA ARG A 311 -5.56 11.23 13.24
C ARG A 311 -7.00 11.06 13.71
N LEU A 312 -7.65 9.93 13.38
CA LEU A 312 -8.99 9.62 13.87
C LEU A 312 -9.03 9.50 15.40
N ARG A 313 -8.04 8.82 15.99
CA ARG A 313 -7.93 8.67 17.44
C ARG A 313 -7.71 10.02 18.12
N ASP A 314 -6.81 10.83 17.62
CA ASP A 314 -6.48 12.17 18.13
C ASP A 314 -7.69 13.12 18.03
N ALA A 315 -8.54 12.93 17.02
CA ALA A 315 -9.82 13.63 16.88
C ALA A 315 -10.95 13.07 17.77
N GLY A 316 -10.64 12.16 18.71
CA GLY A 316 -11.62 11.57 19.63
C GLY A 316 -12.55 10.54 18.99
N ARG A 317 -12.20 10.01 17.80
CA ARG A 317 -12.97 8.94 17.14
C ARG A 317 -12.52 7.56 17.64
N ALA A 318 -13.35 6.57 17.39
CA ALA A 318 -13.08 5.17 17.76
C ALA A 318 -12.94 4.29 16.48
N PRO A 319 -11.88 4.47 15.67
CA PRO A 319 -11.72 3.70 14.45
C PRO A 319 -11.41 2.24 14.76
N TYR A 320 -11.88 1.35 13.89
CA TYR A 320 -11.40 -0.02 13.83
C TYR A 320 -10.21 -0.12 12.88
N LEU A 321 -9.29 -1.03 13.19
CA LEU A 321 -8.11 -1.33 12.38
C LEU A 321 -7.94 -2.83 12.24
N THR A 322 -7.73 -3.29 11.01
CA THR A 322 -7.32 -4.68 10.73
C THR A 322 -6.09 -4.65 9.85
N VAL A 323 -4.97 -5.25 10.27
CA VAL A 323 -3.75 -5.35 9.47
C VAL A 323 -3.33 -6.81 9.36
N GLY A 324 -3.24 -7.31 8.13
CA GLY A 324 -2.82 -8.68 7.84
C GLY A 324 -1.47 -8.78 7.14
N PRO A 325 -0.98 -10.00 6.87
CA PRO A 325 0.31 -10.23 6.22
C PRO A 325 0.21 -10.08 4.70
N TRP A 326 -0.41 -8.97 4.25
CA TRP A 326 -0.78 -8.75 2.86
C TRP A 326 0.06 -7.67 2.21
N TRP A 327 0.23 -7.77 0.88
CA TRP A 327 0.70 -6.70 0.00
C TRP A 327 -0.49 -6.14 -0.81
N HIS A 328 -0.26 -5.09 -1.59
CA HIS A 328 -1.33 -4.31 -2.22
C HIS A 328 -2.31 -5.13 -3.09
N SER A 329 -1.82 -6.09 -3.84
CA SER A 329 -2.64 -6.94 -4.71
C SER A 329 -2.96 -8.33 -4.14
N ASP A 330 -2.79 -8.54 -2.84
CA ASP A 330 -3.08 -9.83 -2.20
C ASP A 330 -4.59 -10.06 -2.06
N GLY A 331 -5.10 -11.06 -2.77
CA GLY A 331 -6.53 -11.42 -2.73
C GLY A 331 -7.06 -11.82 -1.35
N ARG A 332 -6.17 -12.22 -0.41
CA ARG A 332 -6.56 -12.52 0.99
C ARG A 332 -6.98 -11.24 1.71
N GLY A 333 -6.26 -10.12 1.47
CA GLY A 333 -6.61 -8.79 1.98
C GLY A 333 -7.97 -8.31 1.43
N GLY A 334 -8.20 -8.44 0.13
CA GLY A 334 -9.49 -8.10 -0.48
C GLY A 334 -10.67 -8.91 0.07
N ARG A 335 -10.47 -10.20 0.36
CA ARG A 335 -11.48 -11.05 1.01
C ARG A 335 -11.78 -10.59 2.45
N ALA A 336 -10.73 -10.24 3.20
CA ALA A 336 -10.88 -9.71 4.55
C ALA A 336 -11.65 -8.37 4.53
N ALA A 337 -11.28 -7.44 3.64
CA ALA A 337 -11.96 -6.16 3.48
C ALA A 337 -13.44 -6.32 3.12
N LEU A 338 -13.78 -7.24 2.22
CA LEU A 338 -15.17 -7.52 1.87
C LEU A 338 -15.98 -8.03 3.07
N ARG A 339 -15.38 -8.90 3.89
CA ARG A 339 -16.00 -9.40 5.12
C ARG A 339 -16.22 -8.25 6.11
N GLU A 340 -15.21 -7.46 6.36
CA GLU A 340 -15.29 -6.32 7.30
C GLU A 340 -16.29 -5.26 6.80
N THR A 341 -16.40 -5.04 5.48
CA THR A 341 -17.44 -4.19 4.89
C THR A 341 -18.86 -4.67 5.25
N LEU A 342 -19.12 -5.97 5.15
CA LEU A 342 -20.44 -6.52 5.49
C LEU A 342 -20.73 -6.43 6.99
N ILE A 343 -19.73 -6.68 7.85
CA ILE A 343 -19.87 -6.53 9.31
C ILE A 343 -20.16 -5.06 9.65
N TRP A 344 -19.42 -4.13 9.01
CA TRP A 344 -19.58 -2.69 9.22
C TRP A 344 -20.94 -2.20 8.73
N GLY A 345 -21.38 -2.67 7.56
CA GLY A 345 -22.70 -2.38 7.01
C GLY A 345 -23.85 -2.92 7.87
N GLU A 346 -23.74 -4.13 8.43
CA GLU A 346 -24.73 -4.66 9.38
C GLU A 346 -24.81 -3.75 10.62
N ALA A 347 -23.68 -3.34 11.17
CA ALA A 347 -23.64 -2.52 12.39
C ALA A 347 -24.20 -1.10 12.18
N TYR A 348 -23.71 -0.38 11.18
CA TYR A 348 -23.92 1.06 11.07
C TYR A 348 -24.95 1.48 10.01
N LEU A 349 -25.27 0.60 9.07
CA LEU A 349 -26.31 0.86 8.07
C LEU A 349 -27.62 0.11 8.39
N LYS A 350 -27.55 -1.03 9.07
CA LYS A 350 -28.75 -1.82 9.43
C LYS A 350 -29.01 -1.88 10.94
N GLY A 351 -28.20 -1.22 11.75
CA GLY A 351 -28.40 -1.12 13.20
C GLY A 351 -28.17 -2.42 13.98
N ASN A 352 -27.39 -3.37 13.43
CA ASN A 352 -27.10 -4.66 14.09
C ASN A 352 -25.60 -4.80 14.41
N PRO A 353 -25.15 -4.35 15.59
CA PRO A 353 -23.74 -4.40 15.97
C PRO A 353 -23.25 -5.76 16.48
N SER A 354 -24.09 -6.79 16.48
CA SER A 354 -23.79 -8.11 17.08
C SER A 354 -22.55 -8.82 16.50
N LEU A 355 -22.13 -8.44 15.29
CA LEU A 355 -20.96 -8.99 14.62
C LEU A 355 -19.68 -8.18 14.86
N LEU A 356 -19.77 -7.02 15.53
CA LEU A 356 -18.58 -6.24 15.85
C LEU A 356 -17.76 -6.95 16.92
N ARG A 357 -16.44 -7.03 16.68
CA ARG A 357 -15.52 -7.52 17.71
C ARG A 357 -15.41 -6.52 18.87
N ARG A 358 -15.11 -7.01 20.06
CA ARG A 358 -14.95 -6.18 21.27
C ARG A 358 -13.74 -5.25 21.14
N GLN A 359 -12.61 -5.80 20.71
CA GLN A 359 -11.38 -5.04 20.53
C GLN A 359 -11.31 -4.41 19.14
N PRO A 360 -11.07 -3.09 19.03
CA PRO A 360 -11.13 -2.39 17.74
C PRO A 360 -9.95 -2.69 16.82
N VAL A 361 -8.81 -3.11 17.36
CA VAL A 361 -7.60 -3.38 16.58
C VAL A 361 -7.39 -4.88 16.45
N ARG A 362 -7.17 -5.36 15.22
CA ARG A 362 -6.83 -6.75 14.91
C ARG A 362 -5.59 -6.80 14.03
N LEU A 363 -4.54 -7.42 14.52
CA LEU A 363 -3.27 -7.51 13.84
C LEU A 363 -2.86 -8.97 13.64
N TYR A 364 -2.28 -9.28 12.49
CA TYR A 364 -1.60 -10.56 12.27
C TYR A 364 -0.14 -10.43 12.67
N VAL A 365 0.29 -11.20 13.67
CA VAL A 365 1.68 -11.27 14.08
C VAL A 365 2.39 -12.31 13.22
N MET A 366 3.22 -11.83 12.29
CA MET A 366 4.03 -12.67 11.41
C MET A 366 5.05 -13.46 12.22
N GLY A 367 5.47 -14.63 11.75
CA GLY A 367 6.37 -15.52 12.50
C GLY A 367 5.71 -16.27 13.65
N ALA A 368 4.70 -15.67 14.32
CA ALA A 368 3.78 -16.39 15.21
C ALA A 368 2.59 -16.97 14.45
N ASP A 369 2.35 -16.49 13.25
CA ASP A 369 1.25 -16.85 12.35
C ASP A 369 -0.13 -16.81 13.02
N ALA A 370 -0.34 -15.80 13.86
CA ALA A 370 -1.52 -15.67 14.70
C ALA A 370 -2.12 -14.25 14.67
N TRP A 371 -3.43 -14.17 14.74
CA TRP A 371 -4.15 -12.92 14.95
C TRP A 371 -4.15 -12.51 16.42
N ARG A 372 -3.98 -11.20 16.67
CA ARG A 372 -4.11 -10.58 17.99
C ARG A 372 -5.21 -9.52 17.93
N ASP A 373 -6.12 -9.55 18.89
CA ASP A 373 -7.10 -8.48 19.12
C ASP A 373 -6.60 -7.58 20.24
N LEU A 374 -6.49 -6.26 19.99
CA LEU A 374 -5.85 -5.27 20.84
C LEU A 374 -6.78 -4.07 21.06
N GLU A 375 -6.59 -3.35 22.16
CA GLU A 375 -7.37 -2.15 22.48
C GLU A 375 -7.00 -0.94 21.62
N SER A 376 -5.72 -0.84 21.23
CA SER A 376 -5.21 0.30 20.47
C SER A 376 -4.02 -0.07 19.58
N TRP A 377 -3.73 0.79 18.63
CA TRP A 377 -2.50 0.80 17.84
C TRP A 377 -1.77 2.15 18.05
N PRO A 378 -0.43 2.17 18.20
CA PRO A 378 0.35 0.99 18.58
C PRO A 378 -0.01 0.51 19.98
N PRO A 379 0.17 -0.78 20.32
CA PRO A 379 0.05 -1.24 21.69
C PRO A 379 1.21 -0.73 22.55
N PRO A 380 1.09 -0.75 23.88
CA PRO A 380 2.23 -0.50 24.76
C PRO A 380 3.39 -1.41 24.44
N ALA A 381 4.57 -0.83 24.20
CA ALA A 381 5.78 -1.54 23.86
C ALA A 381 7.00 -0.87 24.50
N ARG A 382 8.06 -1.64 24.74
CA ARG A 382 9.34 -1.10 25.20
C ARG A 382 10.22 -0.83 23.97
N ALA A 383 10.60 0.44 23.78
CA ALA A 383 11.61 0.80 22.79
C ALA A 383 12.96 0.17 23.20
N THR A 384 13.38 -0.84 22.47
CA THR A 384 14.58 -1.63 22.78
C THR A 384 15.62 -1.42 21.68
N PRO A 385 16.76 -0.79 22.00
CA PRO A 385 17.85 -0.62 21.03
C PRO A 385 18.60 -1.92 20.84
N TYR A 386 18.98 -2.18 19.59
CA TYR A 386 19.97 -3.15 19.18
C TYR A 386 21.07 -2.38 18.46
N PHE A 387 22.23 -2.26 19.13
CA PHE A 387 23.36 -1.48 18.65
C PHE A 387 24.15 -2.28 17.62
N LEU A 388 24.58 -1.59 16.57
CA LEU A 388 25.56 -2.10 15.61
C LEU A 388 26.88 -2.30 16.34
N GLN A 389 27.58 -3.40 16.01
CA GLN A 389 28.84 -3.79 16.63
C GLN A 389 29.87 -4.11 15.54
N GLU A 390 31.13 -4.11 15.94
CA GLU A 390 32.25 -4.57 15.10
C GLU A 390 31.97 -5.94 14.47
N ALA A 391 32.56 -6.18 13.29
CA ALA A 391 32.45 -7.43 12.54
C ALA A 391 30.99 -7.83 12.20
N GLY A 392 30.12 -6.85 11.98
CA GLY A 392 28.72 -7.10 11.60
C GLY A 392 27.84 -7.67 12.72
N GLY A 393 28.23 -7.47 13.98
CA GLY A 393 27.46 -7.85 15.15
C GLY A 393 26.25 -6.93 15.39
N LEU A 394 25.22 -7.44 16.06
CA LEU A 394 24.05 -6.69 16.51
C LEU A 394 23.71 -7.12 17.94
N SER A 395 23.63 -6.17 18.89
CA SER A 395 23.49 -6.49 20.31
C SER A 395 22.68 -5.45 21.07
N PRO A 396 21.90 -5.81 22.09
CA PRO A 396 21.25 -4.84 22.98
C PRO A 396 22.26 -4.09 23.88
N ALA A 397 23.48 -4.57 24.03
CA ALA A 397 24.54 -3.86 24.77
C ALA A 397 25.13 -2.74 23.89
N PRO A 398 25.29 -1.51 24.42
CA PRO A 398 25.92 -0.43 23.68
C PRO A 398 27.40 -0.74 23.40
N PRO A 399 27.99 -0.20 22.32
CA PRO A 399 29.41 -0.35 22.05
C PRO A 399 30.24 0.29 23.17
N ALA A 400 31.25 -0.46 23.66
CA ALA A 400 32.06 -0.05 24.80
C ALA A 400 33.37 0.64 24.40
N THR A 401 33.86 0.40 23.21
CA THR A 401 35.16 0.81 22.69
C THR A 401 35.06 1.67 21.45
N GLU A 402 36.16 2.32 21.12
CA GLU A 402 36.38 2.92 19.80
C GLU A 402 36.66 1.78 18.82
N THR A 403 35.89 1.71 17.75
CA THR A 403 36.04 0.73 16.67
C THR A 403 36.04 1.44 15.33
N PRO A 404 36.80 0.93 14.32
CA PRO A 404 36.72 1.47 12.97
C PRO A 404 35.30 1.39 12.42
N PRO A 405 34.84 2.40 11.68
CA PRO A 405 33.54 2.34 11.03
C PRO A 405 33.55 1.35 9.86
N ASP A 406 32.37 0.89 9.47
CA ASP A 406 32.16 0.12 8.26
C ASP A 406 32.01 1.03 7.04
N HIS A 407 32.47 0.56 5.87
CA HIS A 407 32.44 1.28 4.62
C HIS A 407 31.78 0.46 3.52
N TYR A 408 31.11 1.14 2.61
CA TYR A 408 30.66 0.56 1.34
C TYR A 408 30.63 1.61 0.23
N HIS A 409 30.73 1.11 -1.00
CA HIS A 409 30.68 1.94 -2.21
C HIS A 409 29.32 1.75 -2.90
N TYR A 410 28.61 2.84 -3.13
CA TYR A 410 27.34 2.84 -3.88
C TYR A 410 27.55 3.43 -5.26
N ASP A 411 27.26 2.64 -6.29
CA ASP A 411 27.30 3.08 -7.69
C ASP A 411 25.86 3.20 -8.25
N PRO A 412 25.36 4.38 -8.61
CA PRO A 412 24.06 4.55 -9.23
C PRO A 412 23.93 3.88 -10.60
N ALA A 413 25.02 3.48 -11.25
CA ALA A 413 24.99 2.69 -12.49
C ALA A 413 24.64 1.20 -12.24
N ASP A 414 24.98 0.66 -11.04
CA ASP A 414 24.58 -0.67 -10.56
C ASP A 414 23.83 -0.55 -9.21
N PRO A 415 22.64 0.10 -9.18
CA PRO A 415 21.96 0.43 -7.95
C PRO A 415 21.54 -0.83 -7.17
N THR A 416 21.63 -0.76 -5.83
CA THR A 416 21.16 -1.84 -4.95
C THR A 416 19.71 -2.22 -5.30
N PRO A 417 19.41 -3.48 -5.67
CA PRO A 417 18.09 -3.86 -6.15
C PRO A 417 17.06 -3.99 -5.02
N SER A 418 15.80 -3.75 -5.35
CA SER A 418 14.67 -4.02 -4.46
C SER A 418 14.33 -5.51 -4.44
N VAL A 419 14.27 -6.12 -3.25
CA VAL A 419 13.88 -7.52 -3.04
C VAL A 419 12.78 -7.59 -2.00
N GLY A 420 11.56 -7.96 -2.40
CA GLY A 420 10.42 -8.01 -1.48
C GLY A 420 9.97 -6.65 -0.96
N GLY A 421 9.22 -6.66 0.13
CA GLY A 421 8.71 -5.45 0.78
C GLY A 421 7.41 -4.91 0.17
N PRO A 422 7.04 -3.67 0.52
CA PRO A 422 5.83 -3.01 0.03
C PRO A 422 5.98 -2.59 -1.43
N LEU A 423 5.45 -3.40 -2.34
CA LEU A 423 5.37 -3.17 -3.77
C LEU A 423 3.94 -3.39 -4.26
N LEU A 424 3.58 -2.75 -5.38
CA LEU A 424 2.20 -2.77 -5.89
C LEU A 424 1.73 -4.18 -6.29
N PHE A 425 2.60 -4.98 -6.92
CA PHE A 425 2.25 -6.31 -7.41
C PHE A 425 3.27 -7.40 -7.03
N SER A 426 2.78 -8.63 -6.81
CA SER A 426 3.58 -9.87 -6.82
C SER A 426 3.97 -10.21 -8.29
N PRO A 427 5.12 -10.88 -8.57
CA PRO A 427 5.92 -11.67 -7.64
C PRO A 427 6.91 -10.91 -6.77
N PRO A 428 7.35 -9.64 -7.06
CA PRO A 428 8.39 -9.08 -6.20
C PRO A 428 7.90 -8.66 -4.80
N ALA A 429 6.59 -8.36 -4.62
CA ALA A 429 6.05 -7.89 -3.34
C ALA A 429 6.05 -8.92 -2.20
N GLY A 430 5.98 -8.43 -0.96
CA GLY A 430 5.86 -9.23 0.26
C GLY A 430 7.18 -9.80 0.78
N PRO A 431 7.12 -10.87 1.61
CA PRO A 431 8.32 -11.49 2.16
C PRO A 431 9.09 -12.27 1.09
N ARG A 432 10.42 -12.08 1.05
CA ARG A 432 11.35 -12.73 0.11
C ARG A 432 12.63 -13.10 0.80
N ASP A 433 13.33 -14.10 0.27
CA ASP A 433 14.68 -14.47 0.70
C ASP A 433 15.70 -13.48 0.16
N ASN A 434 16.43 -12.83 1.05
CA ASN A 434 17.35 -11.74 0.75
C ASN A 434 18.81 -12.20 0.60
N ARG A 435 19.14 -13.47 0.72
CA ARG A 435 20.53 -13.97 0.68
C ARG A 435 21.31 -13.52 -0.56
N ALA A 436 20.66 -13.43 -1.72
CA ALA A 436 21.33 -12.96 -2.94
C ALA A 436 21.65 -11.45 -2.87
N LEU A 437 20.77 -10.64 -2.27
CA LEU A 437 21.01 -9.23 -2.02
C LEU A 437 22.12 -9.03 -0.98
N GLU A 438 22.10 -9.82 0.08
CA GLU A 438 23.06 -9.78 1.19
C GLU A 438 24.50 -10.15 0.79
N ALA A 439 24.69 -10.79 -0.36
CA ALA A 439 26.00 -11.10 -0.92
C ALA A 439 26.66 -9.93 -1.68
N ARG A 440 25.97 -8.81 -1.87
CA ARG A 440 26.52 -7.64 -2.54
C ARG A 440 27.45 -6.86 -1.62
N ALA A 441 28.49 -6.29 -2.20
CA ALA A 441 29.48 -5.49 -1.47
C ALA A 441 28.93 -4.11 -1.01
N ASP A 442 27.84 -3.63 -1.61
CA ASP A 442 27.15 -2.40 -1.26
C ASP A 442 26.06 -2.58 -0.17
N VAL A 443 26.02 -3.73 0.50
CA VAL A 443 25.07 -4.05 1.57
C VAL A 443 25.83 -4.47 2.84
N LEU A 444 25.78 -3.62 3.87
CA LEU A 444 26.29 -3.97 5.19
C LEU A 444 25.27 -4.83 5.95
N LEU A 445 25.77 -5.80 6.72
CA LEU A 445 24.95 -6.72 7.49
C LEU A 445 25.33 -6.68 8.97
N TYR A 446 24.33 -6.50 9.83
CA TYR A 446 24.50 -6.59 11.28
C TYR A 446 23.54 -7.66 11.83
N THR A 447 24.07 -8.66 12.51
CA THR A 447 23.30 -9.86 12.87
C THR A 447 23.52 -10.25 14.32
N THR A 448 22.45 -10.58 15.05
CA THR A 448 22.54 -11.12 16.40
C THR A 448 23.09 -12.55 16.40
N PRO A 449 23.64 -13.05 17.50
CA PRO A 449 23.69 -14.50 17.75
C PRO A 449 22.29 -15.12 17.65
N PRO A 450 22.16 -16.45 17.55
CA PRO A 450 20.86 -17.12 17.63
C PRO A 450 20.11 -16.69 18.89
N LEU A 451 18.87 -16.28 18.74
CA LEU A 451 18.02 -15.84 19.85
C LEU A 451 17.80 -17.00 20.84
N THR A 452 17.97 -16.73 22.13
CA THR A 452 17.77 -17.72 23.20
C THR A 452 16.30 -17.88 23.61
N ALA A 453 15.45 -16.93 23.22
CA ALA A 453 14.00 -16.92 23.42
C ALA A 453 13.33 -16.23 22.23
N ASP A 454 12.01 -16.39 22.11
CA ASP A 454 11.20 -15.65 21.14
C ASP A 454 11.30 -14.15 21.40
N LEU A 455 11.42 -13.35 20.33
CA LEU A 455 11.40 -11.90 20.35
C LEU A 455 10.21 -11.39 19.54
N GLU A 456 9.19 -10.88 20.22
CA GLU A 456 8.00 -10.32 19.56
C GLU A 456 8.07 -8.79 19.56
N MET A 457 7.89 -8.19 18.38
CA MET A 457 7.79 -6.74 18.20
C MET A 457 6.46 -6.38 17.53
N ILE A 458 5.79 -5.34 18.03
CA ILE A 458 4.53 -4.81 17.49
C ILE A 458 4.57 -3.29 17.58
N GLY A 459 4.70 -2.61 16.45
CA GLY A 459 4.72 -1.15 16.40
C GLY A 459 5.66 -0.58 15.35
N PRO A 460 5.93 0.75 15.41
CA PRO A 460 6.88 1.41 14.53
C PRO A 460 8.32 1.01 14.83
N VAL A 461 9.09 0.77 13.77
CA VAL A 461 10.52 0.39 13.81
C VAL A 461 11.35 1.55 13.29
N ARG A 462 12.46 1.86 13.97
CA ARG A 462 13.32 2.98 13.63
C ARG A 462 14.79 2.55 13.60
N LEU A 463 15.56 3.13 12.66
CA LEU A 463 17.01 2.94 12.58
C LEU A 463 17.71 4.30 12.77
N ASP A 464 18.42 4.46 13.88
CA ASP A 464 19.26 5.62 14.15
C ASP A 464 20.69 5.29 13.70
N LEU A 465 21.22 6.02 12.73
CA LEU A 465 22.57 5.82 12.21
C LEU A 465 23.46 7.06 12.42
N TYR A 466 24.71 6.83 12.72
CA TYR A 466 25.77 7.81 12.58
C TYR A 466 26.52 7.49 11.28
N VAL A 467 26.49 8.44 10.33
CA VAL A 467 26.97 8.20 8.97
C VAL A 467 27.84 9.35 8.46
N ARG A 468 28.66 9.06 7.46
CA ARG A 468 29.31 10.03 6.60
C ARG A 468 29.23 9.56 5.16
N SER A 469 29.04 10.50 4.23
CA SER A 469 29.08 10.23 2.80
C SER A 469 30.09 11.15 2.12
N SER A 470 30.68 10.70 1.02
CA SER A 470 31.51 11.53 0.15
C SER A 470 30.68 12.56 -0.64
N LEU A 471 29.33 12.39 -0.67
CA LEU A 471 28.40 13.24 -1.39
C LEU A 471 27.34 13.83 -0.44
N GLU A 472 26.88 15.04 -0.75
CA GLU A 472 25.78 15.69 -0.01
C GLU A 472 24.40 15.14 -0.40
N HIS A 473 24.26 14.69 -1.66
CA HIS A 473 23.05 14.04 -2.19
C HIS A 473 23.25 12.53 -2.16
N THR A 474 22.60 11.86 -1.24
CA THR A 474 22.75 10.40 -1.05
C THR A 474 21.55 9.80 -0.36
N ASP A 475 21.44 8.48 -0.40
CA ASP A 475 20.38 7.75 0.28
C ASP A 475 20.96 6.77 1.31
N PHE A 476 20.22 6.56 2.41
CA PHE A 476 20.43 5.47 3.35
C PHE A 476 19.18 4.63 3.46
N PHE A 477 19.33 3.35 3.25
CA PHE A 477 18.26 2.35 3.34
C PHE A 477 18.54 1.40 4.50
N GLY A 478 17.49 1.04 5.24
CA GLY A 478 17.55 0.03 6.29
C GLY A 478 16.49 -1.04 6.08
N ARG A 479 16.84 -2.31 6.39
CA ARG A 479 15.89 -3.41 6.33
C ARG A 479 16.12 -4.39 7.47
N VAL A 480 15.02 -4.76 8.12
CA VAL A 480 15.00 -5.83 9.13
C VAL A 480 14.66 -7.15 8.45
N CYS A 481 15.47 -8.17 8.72
CA CYS A 481 15.24 -9.54 8.26
C CYS A 481 15.20 -10.52 9.43
N ASP A 482 14.39 -11.56 9.26
CA ASP A 482 14.39 -12.77 10.10
C ASP A 482 15.26 -13.84 9.44
N VAL A 483 16.39 -14.16 10.05
CA VAL A 483 17.29 -15.21 9.56
C VAL A 483 16.94 -16.51 10.24
N HIS A 484 16.43 -17.45 9.46
CA HIS A 484 16.05 -18.78 9.89
C HIS A 484 17.27 -19.68 10.14
N PRO A 485 17.13 -20.75 10.94
CA PRO A 485 18.24 -21.70 11.17
C PRO A 485 18.78 -22.38 9.91
N ASP A 486 17.98 -22.47 8.84
CA ASP A 486 18.38 -22.98 7.52
C ASP A 486 19.12 -21.94 6.65
N GLY A 487 19.35 -20.74 7.19
CA GLY A 487 20.05 -19.64 6.54
C GLY A 487 19.20 -18.73 5.67
N ARG A 488 17.91 -19.02 5.42
CA ARG A 488 17.02 -18.09 4.71
C ARG A 488 16.89 -16.79 5.49
N SER A 489 16.98 -15.66 4.78
CA SER A 489 16.86 -14.32 5.35
C SER A 489 15.63 -13.63 4.77
N ILE A 490 14.57 -13.54 5.56
CA ILE A 490 13.25 -13.06 5.11
C ILE A 490 13.02 -11.62 5.57
N ASN A 491 12.78 -10.69 4.64
CA ASN A 491 12.50 -9.30 4.96
C ASN A 491 11.19 -9.13 5.75
N ILE A 492 11.23 -8.28 6.78
CA ILE A 492 10.10 -8.00 7.67
C ILE A 492 9.56 -6.58 7.44
N CYS A 493 10.41 -5.57 7.57
CA CYS A 493 10.10 -4.17 7.30
C CYS A 493 11.36 -3.44 6.83
N ASP A 494 11.16 -2.30 6.18
CA ASP A 494 12.26 -1.53 5.61
C ASP A 494 11.84 -0.07 5.35
N GLY A 495 12.83 0.79 5.12
CA GLY A 495 12.65 2.19 4.77
C GLY A 495 13.91 2.79 4.19
N LEU A 496 13.76 3.96 3.62
CA LEU A 496 14.84 4.74 3.01
C LEU A 496 14.76 6.17 3.52
N LEU A 497 15.90 6.83 3.61
CA LEU A 497 16.01 8.27 3.83
C LEU A 497 16.87 8.87 2.74
N ARG A 498 16.32 9.81 1.97
CA ARG A 498 17.09 10.65 1.05
C ARG A 498 17.66 11.84 1.78
N LEU A 499 18.97 12.00 1.72
CA LEU A 499 19.68 13.16 2.24
C LEU A 499 19.92 14.14 1.10
N GLU A 500 19.55 15.40 1.38
CA GLU A 500 19.79 16.53 0.50
C GLU A 500 20.17 17.75 1.35
N PRO A 501 20.97 18.70 0.83
CA PRO A 501 21.27 19.93 1.54
C PRO A 501 19.99 20.67 1.96
N GLY A 502 19.94 21.14 3.20
CA GLY A 502 18.81 21.95 3.71
C GLY A 502 17.60 21.17 4.22
N THR A 503 17.56 19.85 4.11
CA THR A 503 16.38 19.04 4.55
C THR A 503 16.26 18.84 6.07
N GLY A 504 17.21 19.37 6.87
CA GLY A 504 17.19 19.26 8.34
C GLY A 504 17.52 17.87 8.89
N ASN A 505 17.70 16.87 8.04
CA ASN A 505 18.03 15.51 8.42
C ASN A 505 19.51 15.37 8.78
N GLY A 506 19.81 15.48 10.07
CA GLY A 506 21.16 15.30 10.60
C GLY A 506 22.10 16.44 10.28
N ALA A 507 22.16 17.49 11.11
CA ALA A 507 23.20 18.50 11.00
C ALA A 507 24.58 17.83 11.13
N PRO A 508 25.60 18.26 10.33
CA PRO A 508 26.96 17.77 10.45
C PRO A 508 27.50 18.02 11.86
N ARG A 509 28.15 17.02 12.44
CA ARG A 509 28.87 17.10 13.70
C ARG A 509 30.28 17.64 13.45
N PRO A 510 31.04 18.06 14.50
CA PRO A 510 32.42 18.57 14.32
C PRO A 510 33.39 17.59 13.65
N ASP A 511 33.15 16.29 13.76
CA ASP A 511 33.95 15.22 13.14
C ASP A 511 33.50 14.90 11.69
N GLY A 512 32.52 15.63 11.16
CA GLY A 512 31.95 15.42 9.83
C GLY A 512 30.91 14.29 9.74
N SER A 513 30.66 13.57 10.85
CA SER A 513 29.58 12.59 10.91
C SER A 513 28.21 13.29 10.98
N ARG A 514 27.14 12.58 10.63
CA ARG A 514 25.74 13.00 10.81
C ARG A 514 25.00 11.92 11.56
N ARG A 515 24.14 12.29 12.50
CA ARG A 515 23.13 11.38 13.04
C ARG A 515 21.86 11.53 12.24
N ILE A 516 21.41 10.42 11.65
CA ILE A 516 20.18 10.35 10.87
C ILE A 516 19.23 9.32 11.46
N THR A 517 17.94 9.46 11.18
CA THR A 517 16.90 8.49 11.55
C THR A 517 16.18 8.01 10.29
N VAL A 518 16.24 6.72 10.02
CA VAL A 518 15.47 6.06 8.95
C VAL A 518 14.24 5.43 9.57
N ASP A 519 13.06 5.83 9.12
CA ASP A 519 11.78 5.19 9.50
C ASP A 519 11.64 3.87 8.72
N LEU A 520 11.68 2.75 9.41
CA LEU A 520 11.50 1.42 8.83
C LEU A 520 10.02 0.99 8.80
N TRP A 521 9.12 1.96 8.93
CA TRP A 521 7.67 1.79 8.97
C TRP A 521 7.24 1.04 10.25
N ALA A 522 6.16 0.26 10.15
CA ALA A 522 5.63 -0.46 11.29
C ALA A 522 5.38 -1.92 10.91
N THR A 523 5.42 -2.80 11.93
CA THR A 523 5.19 -4.22 11.71
C THR A 523 4.67 -4.91 12.98
N ALA A 524 4.23 -6.15 12.83
CA ALA A 524 4.03 -7.10 13.93
C ALA A 524 4.68 -8.42 13.54
N HIS A 525 5.75 -8.79 14.22
CA HIS A 525 6.54 -9.98 13.93
C HIS A 525 7.10 -10.61 15.19
N ARG A 526 7.17 -11.94 15.21
CA ARG A 526 7.88 -12.73 16.21
C ARG A 526 9.05 -13.45 15.57
N PHE A 527 10.26 -13.11 16.00
CA PHE A 527 11.44 -13.93 15.75
C PHE A 527 11.41 -15.12 16.71
N ALA A 528 11.45 -16.33 16.18
CA ALA A 528 11.45 -17.52 17.01
C ALA A 528 12.82 -17.77 17.67
N ARG A 529 12.84 -18.46 18.81
CA ARG A 529 14.07 -18.98 19.40
C ARG A 529 14.90 -19.73 18.35
N GLY A 530 16.22 -19.47 18.31
CA GLY A 530 17.14 -20.04 17.34
C GLY A 530 17.25 -19.27 16.02
N HIS A 531 16.30 -18.38 15.71
CA HIS A 531 16.43 -17.43 14.61
C HIS A 531 17.43 -16.31 14.96
N ARG A 532 17.76 -15.46 13.99
CA ARG A 532 18.59 -14.28 14.22
C ARG A 532 17.89 -13.04 13.67
N LEU A 533 17.96 -11.96 14.43
CA LEU A 533 17.61 -10.63 13.94
C LEU A 533 18.78 -10.12 13.08
N ARG A 534 18.47 -9.67 11.86
CA ARG A 534 19.44 -9.05 10.96
C ARG A 534 18.97 -7.70 10.50
N LEU A 535 19.88 -6.74 10.50
CA LEU A 535 19.74 -5.45 9.85
C LEU A 535 20.61 -5.41 8.59
N GLN A 536 20.04 -4.99 7.47
CA GLN A 536 20.75 -4.59 6.26
C GLN A 536 20.83 -3.08 6.21
N VAL A 537 21.97 -2.52 5.81
CA VAL A 537 22.17 -1.09 5.53
C VAL A 537 22.78 -0.95 4.14
N SER A 538 22.19 -0.10 3.29
CA SER A 538 22.67 0.18 1.93
C SER A 538 22.24 1.59 1.49
N SER A 539 22.47 1.96 0.23
CA SER A 539 22.07 3.27 -0.32
C SER A 539 20.95 3.21 -1.35
N GLY A 540 20.12 2.15 -1.34
CA GLY A 540 19.02 2.08 -2.28
C GLY A 540 18.20 0.80 -2.20
N ALA A 541 17.09 0.82 -2.92
CA ALA A 541 16.25 -0.34 -3.24
C ALA A 541 15.52 -0.06 -4.57
N HIS A 542 16.31 0.00 -5.65
CA HIS A 542 15.83 0.28 -7.00
C HIS A 542 15.12 -0.96 -7.59
N PRO A 543 13.99 -0.81 -8.29
CA PRO A 543 13.30 0.43 -8.66
C PRO A 543 12.19 0.87 -7.70
N ARG A 544 12.05 0.29 -6.49
CA ARG A 544 11.02 0.75 -5.53
C ARG A 544 11.09 2.26 -5.34
N TRP A 545 12.30 2.78 -5.13
CA TRP A 545 12.62 4.20 -5.21
C TRP A 545 13.52 4.46 -6.42
N SER A 546 13.41 5.67 -6.96
CA SER A 546 14.36 6.15 -7.96
C SER A 546 15.76 6.15 -7.35
N ARG A 547 16.76 5.67 -8.10
CA ARG A 547 18.16 5.75 -7.67
C ARG A 547 18.55 7.21 -7.41
N ASN A 548 19.36 7.47 -6.40
CA ASN A 548 20.02 8.76 -6.20
C ASN A 548 21.22 8.84 -7.14
N LEU A 549 21.26 9.88 -7.98
CA LEU A 549 22.34 10.05 -8.96
C LEU A 549 23.62 10.67 -8.36
N GLY A 550 23.56 11.16 -7.11
CA GLY A 550 24.69 11.75 -6.39
C GLY A 550 25.04 13.19 -6.78
N THR A 551 24.38 13.74 -7.80
CA THR A 551 24.73 15.05 -8.40
C THR A 551 23.89 16.22 -7.90
N GLY A 552 22.71 15.95 -7.30
CA GLY A 552 21.72 16.99 -6.97
C GLY A 552 21.02 17.59 -8.19
N GLU A 553 21.18 17.03 -9.39
CA GLU A 553 20.40 17.43 -10.56
C GLU A 553 18.91 17.20 -10.32
N PRO A 554 18.00 18.01 -10.94
CA PRO A 554 16.57 17.82 -10.81
C PRO A 554 16.16 16.41 -11.24
N ILE A 555 15.33 15.74 -10.43
CA ILE A 555 14.93 14.34 -10.60
C ILE A 555 14.35 14.05 -11.99
N ALA A 556 13.62 15.00 -12.59
CA ALA A 556 12.99 14.83 -13.90
C ALA A 556 13.98 14.75 -15.05
N THR A 557 15.11 15.48 -14.96
CA THR A 557 16.03 15.75 -16.07
C THR A 557 17.45 15.25 -15.85
N GLY A 558 17.82 14.93 -14.61
CA GLY A 558 19.16 14.47 -14.25
C GLY A 558 19.55 13.18 -14.98
N THR A 559 20.81 13.13 -15.44
CA THR A 559 21.38 11.96 -16.14
C THR A 559 22.80 11.65 -15.71
N ALA A 560 23.52 12.62 -15.17
CA ALA A 560 24.87 12.40 -14.66
C ALA A 560 24.83 11.56 -13.38
N MET A 561 25.78 10.67 -13.22
CA MET A 561 25.86 9.75 -12.08
C MET A 561 27.22 9.88 -11.41
N VAL A 562 27.22 9.99 -10.09
CA VAL A 562 28.44 10.02 -9.25
C VAL A 562 28.27 8.99 -8.16
N ALA A 563 29.24 8.10 -8.06
CA ALA A 563 29.28 7.07 -7.01
C ALA A 563 29.63 7.69 -5.65
N ALA A 564 29.09 7.13 -4.57
CA ALA A 564 29.26 7.59 -3.21
C ALA A 564 30.01 6.58 -2.36
N ASP A 565 31.03 7.05 -1.62
CA ASP A 565 31.65 6.29 -0.53
C ASP A 565 30.89 6.57 0.77
N GLN A 566 30.37 5.53 1.38
CA GLN A 566 29.54 5.59 2.58
C GLN A 566 30.30 5.05 3.78
N THR A 567 30.12 5.70 4.91
CA THR A 567 30.68 5.30 6.20
C THR A 567 29.55 5.16 7.21
N VAL A 568 29.51 4.05 7.94
CA VAL A 568 28.57 3.78 9.03
C VAL A 568 29.37 3.55 10.31
N TYR A 569 29.17 4.43 11.30
CA TYR A 569 29.83 4.38 12.59
C TYR A 569 29.03 3.52 13.58
N HIS A 570 29.74 2.83 14.46
CA HIS A 570 29.14 1.97 15.48
C HIS A 570 30.01 1.86 16.75
N ASP A 571 30.79 2.91 17.03
CA ASP A 571 31.62 3.02 18.21
C ASP A 571 30.89 3.68 19.40
N ARG A 572 31.60 3.81 20.53
CA ARG A 572 31.06 4.43 21.74
C ARG A 572 30.57 5.88 21.55
N ALA A 573 31.22 6.66 20.69
CA ALA A 573 30.85 8.05 20.41
C ALA A 573 29.71 8.15 19.39
N HIS A 574 29.51 7.10 18.59
CA HIS A 574 28.55 7.03 17.48
C HIS A 574 27.73 5.72 17.57
N PRO A 575 26.92 5.55 18.61
CA PRO A 575 26.21 4.29 18.86
C PRO A 575 24.99 4.13 17.93
N SER A 576 25.23 3.76 16.66
CA SER A 576 24.18 3.42 15.73
C SER A 576 23.34 2.25 16.22
N ALA A 577 22.01 2.35 16.10
CA ALA A 577 21.11 1.35 16.66
C ALA A 577 19.80 1.17 15.88
N LEU A 578 19.36 -0.06 15.78
CA LEU A 578 18.01 -0.45 15.39
C LEU A 578 17.12 -0.41 16.65
N ILE A 579 16.04 0.36 16.61
CA ILE A 579 15.11 0.52 17.74
C ILE A 579 13.84 -0.29 17.47
N LEU A 580 13.61 -1.33 18.25
CA LEU A 580 12.46 -2.23 18.11
C LEU A 580 11.38 -1.94 19.17
N PRO A 581 10.09 -1.94 18.80
CA PRO A 581 8.96 -1.88 19.72
C PRO A 581 8.68 -3.27 20.30
N VAL A 582 9.50 -3.71 21.26
CA VAL A 582 9.36 -5.05 21.87
C VAL A 582 8.08 -5.09 22.70
N ALA A 583 7.21 -6.03 22.40
CA ALA A 583 5.95 -6.23 23.09
C ALA A 583 6.19 -6.50 24.59
N LEU A 584 5.42 -5.82 25.44
CA LEU A 584 5.41 -6.14 26.87
C LEU A 584 4.76 -7.52 27.05
N SER A 585 5.39 -8.40 27.81
CA SER A 585 4.79 -9.68 28.19
C SER A 585 3.47 -9.40 28.92
N VAL A 586 2.36 -9.92 28.38
CA VAL A 586 1.05 -9.89 29.03
C VAL A 586 0.98 -10.99 30.08
#